data_4be50e08c63e1b58384b9a5d4616029a
#
_entry.id   4be50e08c63e1b58384b9a5d4616029a
#
_cell.length_a   1.000
_cell.length_b   1.000
_cell.length_c   1.000
_cell.angle_alpha   90.00
_cell.angle_beta   90.00
_cell.angle_gamma   90.00
#
_symmetry.space_group_name_H-M   'P 1'
#
loop_
_entity.id
_entity.type
_entity.pdbx_description
1 polymer ?
#
loop_
_entity_poly.entity_id
_entity_poly.type
_entity_poly.pdbx_seq_one_letter_code
_entity_poly.pdbx_strand_id
1 'polypeptide(L)'
;MGQIDLSQVGITEANEKIRSYAADGHEVEIINPDARHNIGVGLVLDDPVIVRVRGSAGYFCGGLSDGARFEIEHNAGWAVGDNIYKGTVVVGGNAGAIPGVAIRGAEIVVRGNMGSRAGQVMKAGTLCCGGNAAFMAGYMMYGGRIIIVGDAAAKVGQDMSAGEIFVGGKIDSLGNDTMIVDMEAKERDEIMEFLDRFEISYDGDFTKIVNAGKKLRYANAEPRTRPQPFFVSSKSSNYWNAKVQEDIWIKGEVGRYRIRGYGASKPVPHLNDIAFVKDVSTVATNPEELKDINLKTTVGGRFGAKPISLSMPVMIAPMSFGALSRKVKIALARASRLSGISENTGEGGMLDEQRAEADQLIFQCLSGRLGWNVKDMQRADAIEIYISQGAKPGLGGQLMAKKVTPELAAIRGIPVGIDLRSPSRHPDVLGADDLVIKLDEFREATFHKVPIGIKMGAGRVNDDIKIAYKDGFDFVELDGLQGSTGAASTEVLENVGIPTLSAVQEAIDGLDEIDAGDDMDLVMMGGIKDGVDVVKMLALGADCTSVGTSAI
;
A
#
# COMPACT_ATOMS: atom_id res chain seq x y z
N MET A 1 23.59 26.14 11.43
CA MET A 1 22.89 25.95 10.16
C MET A 1 23.78 25.15 9.25
N GLY A 2 23.33 24.01 8.77
CA GLY A 2 24.04 23.18 7.80
C GLY A 2 23.67 23.61 6.37
N GLN A 3 24.64 23.75 5.47
CA GLN A 3 24.36 24.02 4.06
C GLN A 3 24.76 22.82 3.19
N ILE A 4 23.91 22.43 2.25
CA ILE A 4 24.12 21.32 1.34
C ILE A 4 23.91 21.81 -0.09
N ASP A 5 24.92 21.65 -0.95
CA ASP A 5 24.86 22.01 -2.36
C ASP A 5 24.57 20.76 -3.21
N LEU A 6 23.35 20.66 -3.77
CA LEU A 6 22.92 19.51 -4.59
C LEU A 6 23.61 19.47 -5.97
N SER A 7 24.34 20.50 -6.36
CA SER A 7 25.20 20.42 -7.54
C SER A 7 26.47 19.59 -7.29
N GLN A 8 26.84 19.36 -6.02
CA GLN A 8 28.07 18.69 -5.60
C GLN A 8 27.85 17.28 -5.04
N VAL A 9 26.64 16.96 -4.59
CA VAL A 9 26.33 15.68 -3.93
C VAL A 9 25.09 15.03 -4.54
N GLY A 10 25.02 13.70 -4.46
CA GLY A 10 23.83 12.92 -4.79
C GLY A 10 22.74 13.06 -3.73
N ILE A 11 21.52 12.61 -4.06
CA ILE A 11 20.37 12.75 -3.16
C ILE A 11 20.53 11.93 -1.88
N THR A 12 21.05 10.72 -1.96
CA THR A 12 21.29 9.85 -0.79
C THR A 12 22.26 10.49 0.19
N GLU A 13 23.42 11.00 -0.29
CA GLU A 13 24.38 11.72 0.54
C GLU A 13 23.78 13.00 1.14
N ALA A 14 22.96 13.72 0.35
CA ALA A 14 22.27 14.90 0.84
C ALA A 14 21.29 14.55 1.98
N ASN A 15 20.50 13.50 1.82
CA ASN A 15 19.57 13.05 2.85
C ASN A 15 20.28 12.56 4.11
N GLU A 16 21.43 11.90 3.99
CA GLU A 16 22.28 11.55 5.14
C GLU A 16 22.76 12.79 5.89
N LYS A 17 23.22 13.81 5.17
CA LYS A 17 23.64 15.10 5.76
C LYS A 17 22.46 15.84 6.40
N ILE A 18 21.26 15.85 5.77
CA ILE A 18 20.05 16.43 6.35
C ILE A 18 19.76 15.76 7.69
N ARG A 19 19.74 14.43 7.74
CA ARG A 19 19.51 13.67 8.97
C ARG A 19 20.54 13.98 10.06
N SER A 20 21.82 14.05 9.68
CA SER A 20 22.89 14.36 10.63
C SER A 20 22.74 15.77 11.22
N TYR A 21 22.56 16.79 10.39
CA TYR A 21 22.38 18.17 10.88
C TYR A 21 21.10 18.31 11.72
N ALA A 22 20.00 17.67 11.30
CA ALA A 22 18.74 17.71 12.01
C ALA A 22 18.82 17.00 13.38
N ALA A 23 19.55 15.89 13.48
CA ALA A 23 19.79 15.20 14.75
C ALA A 23 20.58 16.06 15.76
N ASP A 24 21.45 16.93 15.26
CA ASP A 24 22.20 17.91 16.07
C ASP A 24 21.39 19.19 16.36
N GLY A 25 20.11 19.24 15.96
CA GLY A 25 19.23 20.41 16.15
C GLY A 25 19.54 21.59 15.22
N HIS A 26 20.30 21.37 14.15
CA HIS A 26 20.67 22.43 13.23
C HIS A 26 19.65 22.56 12.08
N GLU A 27 19.25 23.80 11.79
CA GLU A 27 18.55 24.11 10.54
C GLU A 27 19.41 23.75 9.33
N VAL A 28 18.79 23.29 8.25
CA VAL A 28 19.44 22.85 7.03
C VAL A 28 19.02 23.74 5.86
N GLU A 29 19.97 24.19 5.07
CA GLU A 29 19.74 24.92 3.83
C GLU A 29 20.22 24.12 2.63
N ILE A 30 19.32 23.84 1.68
CA ILE A 30 19.60 23.16 0.43
C ILE A 30 19.72 24.19 -0.69
N ILE A 31 20.88 24.29 -1.31
CA ILE A 31 21.11 25.16 -2.46
C ILE A 31 21.27 24.35 -3.75
N ASN A 32 20.99 24.98 -4.89
CA ASN A 32 21.01 24.35 -6.22
C ASN A 32 20.18 23.04 -6.28
N PRO A 33 18.91 23.06 -5.83
CA PRO A 33 18.11 21.84 -5.76
C PRO A 33 17.77 21.26 -7.14
N ASP A 34 17.74 22.09 -8.19
CA ASP A 34 17.48 21.70 -9.59
C ASP A 34 16.32 20.70 -9.74
N ALA A 35 15.23 20.93 -9.00
CA ALA A 35 14.05 20.07 -8.94
C ALA A 35 14.36 18.58 -8.65
N ARG A 36 15.43 18.27 -7.92
CA ARG A 36 15.75 16.90 -7.52
C ARG A 36 14.63 16.27 -6.70
N HIS A 37 14.41 14.97 -6.95
CA HIS A 37 13.41 14.16 -6.22
C HIS A 37 13.92 13.75 -4.84
N ASN A 38 13.02 13.33 -3.96
CA ASN A 38 13.31 12.69 -2.68
C ASN A 38 14.10 13.54 -1.66
N ILE A 39 14.07 14.88 -1.77
CA ILE A 39 14.75 15.75 -0.80
C ILE A 39 14.09 15.61 0.58
N GLY A 40 14.85 15.18 1.60
CA GLY A 40 14.41 15.07 2.98
C GLY A 40 13.40 13.95 3.24
N VAL A 41 13.38 12.91 2.40
CA VAL A 41 12.52 11.73 2.61
C VAL A 41 12.97 10.94 3.83
N GLY A 42 12.00 10.44 4.60
CA GLY A 42 12.23 9.56 5.74
C GLY A 42 12.82 10.24 6.97
N LEU A 43 12.71 11.57 7.07
CA LEU A 43 13.21 12.34 8.20
C LEU A 43 12.28 12.21 9.41
N VAL A 44 12.78 11.63 10.49
CA VAL A 44 12.06 11.43 11.75
C VAL A 44 12.73 12.25 12.85
N LEU A 45 11.99 13.19 13.44
CA LEU A 45 12.49 14.11 14.44
C LEU A 45 11.52 14.21 15.62
N ASP A 46 12.07 14.28 16.83
CA ASP A 46 11.30 14.58 18.04
C ASP A 46 11.06 16.09 18.18
N ASP A 47 12.08 16.90 17.89
CA ASP A 47 12.01 18.36 17.86
C ASP A 47 12.01 18.88 16.42
N PRO A 48 11.12 19.84 16.07
CA PRO A 48 11.04 20.37 14.71
C PRO A 48 12.32 21.09 14.28
N VAL A 49 12.88 20.66 13.15
CA VAL A 49 14.00 21.35 12.49
C VAL A 49 13.52 21.86 11.13
N ILE A 50 14.03 23.03 10.73
CA ILE A 50 13.68 23.65 9.46
C ILE A 50 14.68 23.17 8.37
N VAL A 51 14.11 22.63 7.28
CA VAL A 51 14.84 22.31 6.04
C VAL A 51 14.37 23.28 4.96
N ARG A 52 15.24 24.25 4.59
CA ARG A 52 14.97 25.24 3.54
C ARG A 52 15.53 24.80 2.20
N VAL A 53 14.68 24.73 1.19
CA VAL A 53 15.07 24.44 -0.20
C VAL A 53 15.06 25.74 -1.00
N ARG A 54 16.25 26.25 -1.35
CA ARG A 54 16.45 27.49 -2.11
C ARG A 54 16.27 27.25 -3.60
N GLY A 55 15.02 27.21 -4.03
CA GLY A 55 14.59 26.95 -5.40
C GLY A 55 13.40 26.02 -5.47
N SER A 56 13.31 25.23 -6.55
CA SER A 56 12.24 24.25 -6.74
C SER A 56 12.70 22.85 -6.32
N ALA A 57 11.80 22.10 -5.66
CA ALA A 57 11.98 20.68 -5.34
C ALA A 57 11.26 19.79 -6.37
N GLY A 58 11.77 18.58 -6.58
CA GLY A 58 11.14 17.56 -7.41
C GLY A 58 10.05 16.77 -6.67
N TYR A 59 9.86 15.50 -7.05
CA TYR A 59 8.85 14.61 -6.47
C TYR A 59 9.22 14.21 -5.05
N PHE A 60 8.20 13.95 -4.22
CA PHE A 60 8.30 13.41 -2.86
C PHE A 60 9.12 14.24 -1.86
N CYS A 61 9.38 15.52 -2.13
CA CYS A 61 10.08 16.36 -1.16
C CYS A 61 9.35 16.37 0.19
N GLY A 62 10.08 16.07 1.29
CA GLY A 62 9.52 15.92 2.63
C GLY A 62 8.59 14.71 2.82
N GLY A 63 8.57 13.77 1.86
CA GLY A 63 7.76 12.55 1.95
C GLY A 63 8.20 11.63 3.08
N LEU A 64 7.26 10.80 3.57
CA LEU A 64 7.50 9.80 4.62
C LEU A 64 8.26 10.38 5.83
N SER A 65 7.93 11.62 6.23
CA SER A 65 8.59 12.32 7.33
C SER A 65 7.68 12.46 8.56
N ASP A 66 8.28 12.60 9.74
CA ASP A 66 7.61 12.82 11.01
C ASP A 66 8.35 13.90 11.83
N GLY A 67 7.77 15.07 11.98
CA GLY A 67 8.27 16.15 12.85
C GLY A 67 9.07 17.27 12.18
N ALA A 68 9.38 17.20 10.88
CA ALA A 68 10.16 18.22 10.18
C ALA A 68 9.31 19.39 9.66
N ARG A 69 9.95 20.56 9.49
CA ARG A 69 9.41 21.69 8.75
C ARG A 69 10.21 21.92 7.46
N PHE A 70 9.55 21.78 6.32
CA PHE A 70 10.12 22.07 5.00
C PHE A 70 9.63 23.40 4.47
N GLU A 71 10.56 24.24 4.00
CA GLU A 71 10.27 25.53 3.36
C GLU A 71 10.86 25.50 1.94
N ILE A 72 10.02 25.34 0.93
CA ILE A 72 10.41 25.29 -0.49
C ILE A 72 10.15 26.67 -1.10
N GLU A 73 11.20 27.34 -1.54
CA GLU A 73 11.13 28.74 -1.98
C GLU A 73 10.25 28.94 -3.24
N HIS A 74 10.33 27.99 -4.19
CA HIS A 74 9.60 28.07 -5.45
C HIS A 74 8.56 26.95 -5.59
N ASN A 75 8.64 26.15 -6.66
CA ASN A 75 7.67 25.10 -6.93
C ASN A 75 8.07 23.75 -6.32
N ALA A 76 7.09 22.88 -6.11
CA ALA A 76 7.30 21.49 -5.76
C ALA A 76 6.69 20.56 -6.82
N GLY A 77 7.33 19.42 -7.05
CA GLY A 77 6.87 18.38 -7.96
C GLY A 77 5.67 17.59 -7.42
N TRP A 78 5.45 16.39 -7.97
CA TRP A 78 4.39 15.49 -7.54
C TRP A 78 4.60 15.01 -6.12
N ALA A 79 3.48 14.77 -5.40
CA ALA A 79 3.46 14.14 -4.10
C ALA A 79 4.35 14.84 -3.04
N VAL A 80 4.50 16.16 -3.12
CA VAL A 80 5.17 16.91 -2.03
C VAL A 80 4.47 16.62 -0.71
N GLY A 81 5.24 16.25 0.34
CA GLY A 81 4.72 15.84 1.64
C GLY A 81 3.92 14.52 1.60
N ASP A 82 4.30 13.59 0.73
CA ASP A 82 3.71 12.25 0.68
C ASP A 82 3.71 11.58 2.06
N ASN A 83 2.54 11.17 2.50
CA ASN A 83 2.36 10.37 3.73
C ASN A 83 3.05 10.97 4.98
N ILE A 84 3.25 12.29 5.01
CA ILE A 84 3.85 13.00 6.15
C ILE A 84 2.97 12.82 7.40
N TYR A 85 3.61 12.46 8.53
CA TYR A 85 2.91 12.13 9.76
C TYR A 85 2.63 13.37 10.61
N LYS A 86 3.66 14.14 10.92
CA LYS A 86 3.62 15.43 11.63
C LYS A 86 4.61 16.39 10.97
N GLY A 87 4.43 17.67 11.24
CA GLY A 87 5.29 18.71 10.75
C GLY A 87 4.57 19.65 9.80
N THR A 88 5.36 20.44 9.07
CA THR A 88 4.83 21.47 8.17
C THR A 88 5.59 21.48 6.86
N VAL A 89 4.89 21.60 5.75
CA VAL A 89 5.51 21.85 4.43
C VAL A 89 4.94 23.14 3.86
N VAL A 90 5.79 24.09 3.53
CA VAL A 90 5.40 25.35 2.87
C VAL A 90 6.03 25.42 1.49
N VAL A 91 5.20 25.53 0.47
CA VAL A 91 5.62 25.70 -0.94
C VAL A 91 5.33 27.14 -1.35
N GLY A 92 6.37 27.90 -1.68
CA GLY A 92 6.25 29.33 -2.05
C GLY A 92 5.58 29.56 -3.40
N GLY A 93 5.67 28.60 -4.33
CA GLY A 93 5.04 28.61 -5.65
C GLY A 93 3.89 27.60 -5.77
N ASN A 94 3.87 26.88 -6.88
CA ASN A 94 2.87 25.85 -7.18
C ASN A 94 3.35 24.47 -6.76
N ALA A 95 2.41 23.55 -6.51
CA ALA A 95 2.67 22.13 -6.35
C ALA A 95 2.10 21.30 -7.50
N GLY A 96 2.82 20.25 -7.90
CA GLY A 96 2.39 19.31 -8.94
C GLY A 96 1.16 18.49 -8.52
N ALA A 97 0.91 17.37 -9.20
CA ALA A 97 -0.23 16.50 -8.86
C ALA A 97 -0.03 15.82 -7.48
N ILE A 98 -1.16 15.44 -6.87
CA ILE A 98 -1.25 14.73 -5.59
C ILE A 98 -0.44 15.35 -4.42
N PRO A 99 -0.34 16.70 -4.29
CA PRO A 99 0.31 17.27 -3.12
C PRO A 99 -0.42 16.81 -1.86
N GLY A 100 0.33 16.47 -0.81
CA GLY A 100 -0.24 16.00 0.44
C GLY A 100 -1.01 14.69 0.35
N VAL A 101 -0.66 13.82 -0.59
CA VAL A 101 -1.24 12.48 -0.66
C VAL A 101 -1.02 11.75 0.66
N ALA A 102 -2.10 11.19 1.22
CA ALA A 102 -2.08 10.42 2.45
C ALA A 102 -1.58 11.15 3.73
N ILE A 103 -1.60 12.48 3.80
CA ILE A 103 -1.27 13.24 5.02
C ILE A 103 -1.96 12.62 6.24
N ARG A 104 -1.25 12.54 7.38
CA ARG A 104 -1.75 11.91 8.61
C ARG A 104 -1.98 12.87 9.77
N GLY A 105 -1.42 14.08 9.73
CA GLY A 105 -1.58 15.06 10.81
C GLY A 105 -0.74 16.32 10.60
N ALA A 106 0.03 16.37 9.52
CA ALA A 106 0.84 17.51 9.16
C ALA A 106 0.01 18.65 8.54
N GLU A 107 0.64 19.81 8.41
CA GLU A 107 0.15 20.97 7.69
C GLU A 107 0.93 21.15 6.39
N ILE A 108 0.26 21.15 5.25
CA ILE A 108 0.88 21.47 3.96
C ILE A 108 0.22 22.70 3.38
N VAL A 109 1.04 23.70 3.06
CA VAL A 109 0.61 24.98 2.52
C VAL A 109 1.28 25.23 1.18
N VAL A 110 0.49 25.36 0.13
CA VAL A 110 0.93 25.74 -1.21
C VAL A 110 0.41 27.15 -1.47
N ARG A 111 1.31 28.13 -1.57
CA ARG A 111 0.91 29.55 -1.76
C ARG A 111 0.30 29.80 -3.14
N GLY A 112 0.72 29.05 -4.15
CA GLY A 112 0.16 29.07 -5.51
C GLY A 112 -0.93 28.03 -5.74
N ASN A 113 -0.94 27.43 -6.93
CA ASN A 113 -1.91 26.44 -7.36
C ASN A 113 -1.48 25.02 -7.00
N MET A 114 -2.46 24.13 -6.82
CA MET A 114 -2.26 22.70 -6.65
C MET A 114 -2.70 21.91 -7.87
N GLY A 115 -1.91 20.90 -8.25
CA GLY A 115 -2.25 19.96 -9.30
C GLY A 115 -3.41 19.02 -8.94
N SER A 116 -3.73 18.09 -9.84
CA SER A 116 -4.86 17.18 -9.70
C SER A 116 -4.72 16.25 -8.50
N ARG A 117 -5.87 15.86 -7.92
CA ARG A 117 -5.98 14.89 -6.82
C ARG A 117 -5.24 15.32 -5.55
N ALA A 118 -5.15 16.63 -5.30
CA ALA A 118 -4.59 17.16 -4.05
C ALA A 118 -5.28 16.53 -2.83
N GLY A 119 -4.51 16.09 -1.83
CA GLY A 119 -5.04 15.41 -0.64
C GLY A 119 -5.65 14.03 -0.92
N GLN A 120 -5.29 13.35 -2.02
CA GLN A 120 -5.78 12.00 -2.29
C GLN A 120 -5.46 11.05 -1.12
N VAL A 121 -6.45 10.27 -0.69
CA VAL A 121 -6.40 9.33 0.46
C VAL A 121 -5.87 9.97 1.76
N MET A 122 -6.01 11.28 1.92
CA MET A 122 -5.69 12.03 3.14
C MET A 122 -6.44 11.49 4.35
N LYS A 123 -5.84 11.48 5.53
CA LYS A 123 -6.38 10.85 6.74
C LYS A 123 -6.64 11.84 7.87
N ALA A 124 -5.76 12.81 8.03
CA ALA A 124 -5.86 13.87 9.03
C ALA A 124 -4.94 15.04 8.62
N GLY A 125 -4.90 16.12 9.42
CA GLY A 125 -4.10 17.31 9.15
C GLY A 125 -4.79 18.30 8.24
N THR A 126 -4.03 19.27 7.71
CA THR A 126 -4.54 20.34 6.86
C THR A 126 -3.71 20.50 5.59
N LEU A 127 -4.39 20.53 4.45
CA LEU A 127 -3.79 20.88 3.15
C LEU A 127 -4.41 22.20 2.68
N CYS A 128 -3.60 23.23 2.49
CA CYS A 128 -4.06 24.57 2.07
C CYS A 128 -3.47 24.96 0.71
N CYS A 129 -4.32 25.50 -0.13
CA CYS A 129 -4.02 26.08 -1.46
C CYS A 129 -4.36 27.58 -1.46
N GLY A 130 -3.36 28.43 -1.62
CA GLY A 130 -3.56 29.88 -1.76
C GLY A 130 -4.12 30.30 -3.13
N GLY A 131 -3.99 29.44 -4.15
CA GLY A 131 -4.55 29.60 -5.47
C GLY A 131 -5.66 28.60 -5.80
N ASN A 132 -5.65 28.09 -7.02
CA ASN A 132 -6.65 27.15 -7.53
C ASN A 132 -6.21 25.70 -7.35
N ALA A 133 -7.19 24.79 -7.15
CA ALA A 133 -6.95 23.36 -7.14
C ALA A 133 -7.51 22.68 -8.40
N ALA A 134 -6.71 21.81 -9.00
CA ALA A 134 -7.09 21.10 -10.21
C ALA A 134 -8.05 19.93 -9.90
N PHE A 135 -8.28 19.07 -10.88
CA PHE A 135 -9.25 17.98 -10.91
C PHE A 135 -9.16 17.01 -9.69
N MET A 136 -10.31 16.67 -9.09
CA MET A 136 -10.46 15.69 -8.01
C MET A 136 -9.73 16.04 -6.69
N ALA A 137 -9.65 17.29 -6.27
CA ALA A 137 -9.16 17.60 -4.92
C ALA A 137 -9.96 16.81 -3.86
N GLY A 138 -9.27 16.18 -2.90
CA GLY A 138 -9.88 15.32 -1.87
C GLY A 138 -10.33 13.94 -2.35
N TYR A 139 -9.81 13.43 -3.48
CA TYR A 139 -10.19 12.11 -3.99
C TYR A 139 -9.93 10.99 -2.97
N MET A 140 -10.97 10.21 -2.65
CA MET A 140 -10.93 9.12 -1.67
C MET A 140 -10.40 9.53 -0.29
N MET A 141 -10.60 10.76 0.13
CA MET A 141 -10.20 11.28 1.45
C MET A 141 -10.89 10.52 2.57
N TYR A 142 -10.17 10.17 3.62
CA TYR A 142 -10.68 9.47 4.82
C TYR A 142 -10.87 10.42 6.00
N GLY A 143 -10.28 11.60 5.98
CA GLY A 143 -10.36 12.59 7.07
C GLY A 143 -9.43 13.77 6.82
N GLY A 144 -9.38 14.72 7.75
CA GLY A 144 -8.61 15.95 7.66
C GLY A 144 -9.35 17.07 6.95
N ARG A 145 -8.63 18.15 6.65
CA ARG A 145 -9.19 19.40 6.12
C ARG A 145 -8.41 19.84 4.87
N ILE A 146 -9.12 20.18 3.80
CA ILE A 146 -8.55 20.83 2.61
C ILE A 146 -9.14 22.23 2.49
N ILE A 147 -8.29 23.26 2.37
CA ILE A 147 -8.66 24.67 2.20
C ILE A 147 -8.18 25.12 0.81
N ILE A 148 -9.07 25.57 -0.05
CA ILE A 148 -8.77 26.09 -1.39
C ILE A 148 -9.27 27.53 -1.43
N VAL A 149 -8.37 28.50 -1.48
CA VAL A 149 -8.72 29.93 -1.47
C VAL A 149 -9.31 30.37 -2.80
N GLY A 150 -8.77 29.84 -3.91
CA GLY A 150 -9.25 30.07 -5.25
C GLY A 150 -10.34 29.10 -5.72
N ASP A 151 -10.34 28.83 -7.01
CA ASP A 151 -11.30 27.94 -7.68
C ASP A 151 -10.92 26.46 -7.50
N ALA A 152 -11.91 25.59 -7.46
CA ALA A 152 -11.76 24.15 -7.48
C ALA A 152 -12.35 23.56 -8.77
N ALA A 153 -11.54 22.82 -9.53
CA ALA A 153 -11.97 22.14 -10.74
C ALA A 153 -12.94 21.00 -10.46
N ALA A 154 -13.28 20.20 -11.47
CA ALA A 154 -14.33 19.19 -11.40
C ALA A 154 -14.06 18.05 -10.40
N LYS A 155 -15.13 17.47 -9.87
CA LYS A 155 -15.22 16.29 -9.01
C LYS A 155 -14.52 16.46 -7.64
N VAL A 156 -14.74 17.60 -7.01
CA VAL A 156 -14.22 17.86 -5.66
C VAL A 156 -14.78 16.83 -4.66
N GLY A 157 -13.89 16.20 -3.88
CA GLY A 157 -14.25 15.19 -2.88
C GLY A 157 -14.75 13.85 -3.46
N GLN A 158 -14.45 13.54 -4.72
CA GLN A 158 -14.88 12.29 -5.34
C GLN A 158 -14.52 11.07 -4.46
N ASP A 159 -15.51 10.21 -4.15
CA ASP A 159 -15.37 9.00 -3.32
C ASP A 159 -14.82 9.23 -1.90
N MET A 160 -14.89 10.45 -1.35
CA MET A 160 -14.45 10.71 0.03
C MET A 160 -15.31 9.96 1.04
N SER A 161 -14.71 9.43 2.09
CA SER A 161 -15.39 8.72 3.18
C SER A 161 -15.68 9.62 4.39
N ALA A 162 -14.80 10.59 4.66
CA ALA A 162 -14.93 11.60 5.70
C ALA A 162 -13.95 12.76 5.42
N GLY A 163 -13.92 13.77 6.32
CA GLY A 163 -13.14 15.00 6.18
C GLY A 163 -13.96 16.14 5.60
N GLU A 164 -13.32 17.29 5.47
CA GLU A 164 -13.96 18.55 5.09
C GLU A 164 -13.13 19.27 4.01
N ILE A 165 -13.80 19.85 3.01
CA ILE A 165 -13.16 20.64 1.97
C ILE A 165 -13.84 22.00 1.94
N PHE A 166 -13.05 23.06 2.01
CA PHE A 166 -13.50 24.46 2.00
C PHE A 166 -12.97 25.14 0.72
N VAL A 167 -13.87 25.72 -0.06
CA VAL A 167 -13.54 26.37 -1.33
C VAL A 167 -14.01 27.83 -1.30
N GLY A 168 -13.08 28.77 -1.48
CA GLY A 168 -13.35 30.19 -1.50
C GLY A 168 -13.82 30.72 -2.85
N GLY A 169 -13.44 30.06 -3.93
CA GLY A 169 -13.81 30.40 -5.29
C GLY A 169 -14.94 29.56 -5.86
N LYS A 170 -14.97 29.46 -7.20
CA LYS A 170 -15.94 28.66 -7.95
C LYS A 170 -15.61 27.18 -7.87
N ILE A 171 -16.65 26.33 -7.82
CA ILE A 171 -16.56 24.88 -7.89
C ILE A 171 -17.14 24.41 -9.22
N ASP A 172 -16.36 23.76 -10.08
CA ASP A 172 -16.85 23.29 -11.37
C ASP A 172 -17.84 22.13 -11.22
N SER A 173 -17.56 21.15 -10.36
CA SER A 173 -18.52 20.13 -9.96
C SER A 173 -18.09 19.39 -8.69
N LEU A 174 -19.06 18.85 -7.97
CA LEU A 174 -18.85 17.98 -6.82
C LEU A 174 -18.57 16.53 -7.24
N GLY A 175 -17.89 15.78 -6.37
CA GLY A 175 -17.79 14.33 -6.45
C GLY A 175 -19.13 13.63 -6.16
N ASN A 176 -19.29 12.37 -6.58
CA ASN A 176 -20.55 11.63 -6.49
C ASN A 176 -21.10 11.44 -5.06
N ASP A 177 -20.22 11.39 -4.08
CA ASP A 177 -20.55 11.08 -2.68
C ASP A 177 -20.40 12.29 -1.76
N THR A 178 -20.49 13.51 -2.31
CA THR A 178 -20.32 14.77 -1.58
C THR A 178 -21.55 15.64 -1.61
N MET A 179 -21.68 16.53 -0.63
CA MET A 179 -22.70 17.57 -0.55
C MET A 179 -22.14 18.84 0.06
N ILE A 180 -22.75 19.96 -0.31
CA ILE A 180 -22.51 21.25 0.34
C ILE A 180 -23.34 21.31 1.62
N VAL A 181 -22.73 21.85 2.67
CA VAL A 181 -23.38 22.13 3.96
C VAL A 181 -23.04 23.53 4.43
N ASP A 182 -23.83 24.05 5.37
CA ASP A 182 -23.53 25.33 6.00
C ASP A 182 -22.23 25.24 6.83
N MET A 183 -21.44 26.29 6.76
CA MET A 183 -20.22 26.46 7.53
C MET A 183 -20.53 27.15 8.87
N GLU A 184 -20.00 26.65 9.97
CA GLU A 184 -20.13 27.27 11.28
C GLU A 184 -19.18 28.49 11.39
N ALA A 185 -19.61 29.52 12.14
CA ALA A 185 -18.78 30.72 12.36
C ALA A 185 -17.41 30.37 12.96
N LYS A 186 -17.36 29.43 13.90
CA LYS A 186 -16.12 28.95 14.51
C LYS A 186 -15.17 28.33 13.49
N GLU A 187 -15.68 27.55 12.55
CA GLU A 187 -14.86 26.94 11.50
C GLU A 187 -14.24 28.00 10.59
N ARG A 188 -15.00 29.05 10.29
CA ARG A 188 -14.51 30.21 9.54
C ARG A 188 -13.38 30.90 10.29
N ASP A 189 -13.56 31.19 11.57
CA ASP A 189 -12.53 31.84 12.40
C ASP A 189 -11.25 31.00 12.44
N GLU A 190 -11.36 29.69 12.63
CA GLU A 190 -10.22 28.76 12.60
C GLU A 190 -9.48 28.77 11.26
N ILE A 191 -10.21 28.82 10.13
CA ILE A 191 -9.61 28.87 8.79
C ILE A 191 -8.91 30.22 8.58
N MET A 192 -9.54 31.33 8.98
CA MET A 192 -8.94 32.67 8.84
C MET A 192 -7.66 32.78 9.69
N GLU A 193 -7.67 32.30 10.93
CA GLU A 193 -6.47 32.23 11.78
C GLU A 193 -5.36 31.36 11.14
N PHE A 194 -5.73 30.24 10.52
CA PHE A 194 -4.78 29.40 9.79
C PHE A 194 -4.16 30.14 8.61
N LEU A 195 -4.97 30.83 7.79
CA LEU A 195 -4.49 31.58 6.62
C LEU A 195 -3.57 32.74 7.04
N ASP A 196 -3.94 33.48 8.09
CA ASP A 196 -3.12 34.57 8.64
C ASP A 196 -1.74 34.09 9.12
N ARG A 197 -1.68 32.94 9.80
CA ARG A 197 -0.42 32.32 10.24
C ARG A 197 0.55 32.02 9.10
N PHE A 198 0.02 31.75 7.91
CA PHE A 198 0.81 31.47 6.70
C PHE A 198 0.83 32.65 5.71
N GLU A 199 0.38 33.84 6.12
CA GLU A 199 0.40 35.06 5.31
C GLU A 199 -0.37 34.93 3.97
N ILE A 200 -1.50 34.20 3.99
CA ILE A 200 -2.41 34.08 2.84
C ILE A 200 -3.58 35.00 3.06
N SER A 201 -3.67 36.07 2.25
CA SER A 201 -4.76 37.06 2.34
C SER A 201 -6.03 36.52 1.68
N TYR A 202 -7.15 36.54 2.40
CA TYR A 202 -8.47 36.20 1.90
C TYR A 202 -9.54 36.90 2.75
N ASP A 203 -10.57 37.48 2.10
CA ASP A 203 -11.66 38.21 2.74
C ASP A 203 -13.07 37.71 2.36
N GLY A 204 -13.13 36.64 1.53
CA GLY A 204 -14.38 36.07 1.04
C GLY A 204 -15.01 35.05 1.98
N ASP A 205 -16.03 34.38 1.48
CA ASP A 205 -16.72 33.28 2.15
C ASP A 205 -16.34 31.93 1.55
N PHE A 206 -16.28 30.89 2.38
CA PHE A 206 -16.00 29.52 1.93
C PHE A 206 -17.28 28.70 1.75
N THR A 207 -17.30 27.88 0.71
CA THR A 207 -18.27 26.81 0.54
C THR A 207 -17.73 25.53 1.19
N LYS A 208 -18.44 24.98 2.18
CA LYS A 208 -18.06 23.74 2.87
C LYS A 208 -18.64 22.52 2.16
N ILE A 209 -17.77 21.52 1.88
CA ILE A 209 -18.10 20.26 1.22
C ILE A 209 -17.75 19.11 2.17
N VAL A 210 -18.68 18.18 2.35
CA VAL A 210 -18.54 16.99 3.18
C VAL A 210 -19.04 15.73 2.47
N ASN A 211 -18.76 14.56 3.04
CA ASN A 211 -19.34 13.31 2.57
C ASN A 211 -20.87 13.33 2.71
N ALA A 212 -21.60 12.92 1.68
CA ALA A 212 -23.08 12.90 1.64
C ALA A 212 -23.72 11.78 2.48
N GLY A 213 -22.95 11.05 3.30
CA GLY A 213 -23.44 9.94 4.12
C GLY A 213 -23.81 8.69 3.33
N LYS A 214 -23.48 8.62 2.04
CA LYS A 214 -23.71 7.42 1.23
C LYS A 214 -22.74 6.32 1.70
N LYS A 215 -23.30 5.22 2.15
CA LYS A 215 -22.53 4.04 2.55
C LYS A 215 -22.11 3.26 1.32
N LEU A 216 -20.95 2.58 1.39
CA LEU A 216 -20.54 1.61 0.37
C LEU A 216 -21.71 0.67 0.05
N ARG A 217 -21.88 0.27 -1.21
CA ARG A 217 -22.97 -0.63 -1.68
C ARG A 217 -23.11 -1.91 -0.85
N TYR A 218 -22.04 -2.31 -0.16
CA TYR A 218 -22.00 -3.51 0.70
C TYR A 218 -22.37 -3.24 2.16
N ALA A 219 -22.33 -1.99 2.64
CA ALA A 219 -22.56 -1.65 4.04
C ALA A 219 -24.04 -1.78 4.45
N ASN A 220 -24.98 -1.68 3.51
CA ASN A 220 -26.43 -1.75 3.76
C ASN A 220 -27.00 -3.16 3.76
N ALA A 221 -26.17 -4.19 3.60
CA ALA A 221 -26.65 -5.54 3.69
C ALA A 221 -26.53 -6.02 5.13
N GLU A 222 -27.57 -5.86 5.90
CA GLU A 222 -27.75 -6.68 7.09
C GLU A 222 -27.65 -8.16 6.68
N PRO A 223 -27.01 -9.02 7.50
CA PRO A 223 -27.12 -10.45 7.27
C PRO A 223 -28.60 -10.81 7.39
N ARG A 224 -29.28 -10.86 6.27
CA ARG A 224 -30.61 -11.49 6.24
C ARG A 224 -30.42 -12.91 6.77
N THR A 225 -31.31 -13.33 7.65
CA THR A 225 -31.47 -14.70 8.10
C THR A 225 -31.17 -15.67 6.97
N ARG A 226 -30.48 -16.77 7.29
CA ARG A 226 -30.06 -17.80 6.32
C ARG A 226 -31.12 -17.96 5.24
N PRO A 227 -30.72 -17.91 3.94
CA PRO A 227 -31.69 -18.16 2.87
C PRO A 227 -32.44 -19.44 3.14
N GLN A 228 -33.75 -19.45 2.90
CA GLN A 228 -34.54 -20.66 2.95
C GLN A 228 -33.89 -21.75 2.08
N PRO A 229 -33.99 -23.05 2.46
CA PRO A 229 -33.36 -24.11 1.66
C PRO A 229 -33.87 -24.04 0.21
N PHE A 230 -32.91 -23.91 -0.69
CA PHE A 230 -33.18 -23.83 -2.12
C PHE A 230 -33.33 -25.23 -2.69
N PHE A 231 -34.39 -25.46 -3.43
CA PHE A 231 -34.60 -26.71 -4.17
C PHE A 231 -33.73 -26.68 -5.45
N VAL A 232 -32.61 -27.40 -5.42
CA VAL A 232 -31.87 -27.68 -6.64
C VAL A 232 -32.75 -28.54 -7.55
N SER A 233 -32.97 -28.08 -8.78
CA SER A 233 -33.71 -28.88 -9.78
C SER A 233 -32.99 -30.23 -9.95
N SER A 234 -33.78 -31.31 -10.02
CA SER A 234 -33.27 -32.64 -10.34
C SER A 234 -32.64 -32.73 -11.75
N LYS A 235 -32.86 -31.71 -12.58
CA LYS A 235 -32.23 -31.53 -13.89
C LYS A 235 -31.01 -30.66 -13.75
N SER A 236 -29.85 -31.25 -13.54
CA SER A 236 -28.55 -30.57 -13.54
C SER A 236 -27.69 -31.08 -14.70
N SER A 237 -26.85 -30.22 -15.23
CA SER A 237 -25.79 -30.58 -16.20
C SER A 237 -24.43 -30.23 -15.60
N ASN A 238 -23.35 -30.63 -16.25
CA ASN A 238 -22.00 -30.26 -15.81
C ASN A 238 -21.82 -28.73 -15.72
N TYR A 239 -22.48 -27.96 -16.57
CA TYR A 239 -22.47 -26.51 -16.56
C TYR A 239 -23.49 -25.92 -15.57
N TRP A 240 -24.77 -26.31 -15.68
CA TRP A 240 -25.86 -25.88 -14.80
C TRP A 240 -25.97 -26.80 -13.57
N ASN A 241 -24.88 -26.94 -12.83
CA ASN A 241 -24.83 -27.76 -11.63
C ASN A 241 -25.49 -27.06 -10.42
N ALA A 242 -25.66 -27.78 -9.33
CA ALA A 242 -26.31 -27.30 -8.12
C ALA A 242 -25.67 -26.00 -7.57
N LYS A 243 -24.34 -25.89 -7.64
CA LYS A 243 -23.59 -24.72 -7.19
C LYS A 243 -23.91 -23.47 -8.02
N VAL A 244 -23.97 -23.62 -9.35
CA VAL A 244 -24.32 -22.49 -10.25
C VAL A 244 -25.76 -22.04 -10.03
N GLN A 245 -26.69 -22.98 -9.87
CA GLN A 245 -28.09 -22.66 -9.59
C GLN A 245 -28.27 -21.96 -8.24
N GLU A 246 -27.61 -22.45 -7.19
CA GLU A 246 -27.60 -21.80 -5.87
C GLU A 246 -27.03 -20.37 -5.93
N ASP A 247 -25.94 -20.17 -6.66
CA ASP A 247 -25.30 -18.87 -6.78
C ASP A 247 -26.19 -17.84 -7.49
N ILE A 248 -26.88 -18.25 -8.56
CA ILE A 248 -27.85 -17.41 -9.28
C ILE A 248 -29.02 -17.04 -8.34
N TRP A 249 -29.54 -18.00 -7.60
CA TRP A 249 -30.64 -17.77 -6.68
C TRP A 249 -30.25 -16.81 -5.55
N ILE A 250 -29.08 -17.00 -4.91
CA ILE A 250 -28.57 -16.11 -3.86
C ILE A 250 -28.36 -14.69 -4.39
N LYS A 251 -27.84 -14.53 -5.61
CA LYS A 251 -27.68 -13.21 -6.24
C LYS A 251 -29.03 -12.54 -6.48
N GLY A 252 -30.03 -13.30 -6.90
CA GLY A 252 -31.40 -12.81 -7.09
C GLY A 252 -32.04 -12.35 -5.77
N GLU A 253 -31.90 -13.11 -4.70
CA GLU A 253 -32.42 -12.79 -3.37
C GLU A 253 -31.73 -11.59 -2.71
N VAL A 254 -30.41 -11.56 -2.79
CA VAL A 254 -29.58 -10.56 -2.07
C VAL A 254 -29.35 -9.29 -2.89
N GLY A 255 -29.57 -9.36 -4.21
CA GLY A 255 -29.33 -8.24 -5.14
C GLY A 255 -27.86 -7.89 -5.31
N ARG A 256 -26.94 -8.81 -5.00
CA ARG A 256 -25.49 -8.62 -5.09
C ARG A 256 -24.75 -9.96 -5.19
N TYR A 257 -23.45 -9.90 -5.52
CA TYR A 257 -22.58 -11.07 -5.54
C TYR A 257 -22.20 -11.54 -4.13
N ARG A 258 -21.86 -12.83 -4.03
CA ARG A 258 -21.31 -13.44 -2.81
C ARG A 258 -19.87 -13.01 -2.58
N ILE A 259 -19.48 -12.84 -1.33
CA ILE A 259 -18.09 -12.72 -0.92
C ILE A 259 -17.67 -14.07 -0.33
N ARG A 260 -16.58 -14.64 -0.85
CA ARG A 260 -16.01 -15.91 -0.37
C ARG A 260 -14.59 -15.69 0.15
N GLY A 261 -14.21 -16.46 1.16
CA GLY A 261 -12.90 -16.38 1.79
C GLY A 261 -11.83 -17.30 1.19
N TYR A 262 -12.23 -18.36 0.48
CA TYR A 262 -11.33 -19.36 -0.09
C TYR A 262 -11.22 -19.15 -1.59
N GLY A 263 -10.05 -19.42 -2.18
CA GLY A 263 -9.74 -19.18 -3.59
C GLY A 263 -10.74 -19.76 -4.60
N ALA A 264 -10.42 -19.73 -5.87
CA ALA A 264 -11.26 -20.27 -6.94
C ALA A 264 -11.67 -21.73 -6.67
N SER A 265 -12.92 -22.05 -6.92
CA SER A 265 -13.48 -23.40 -6.69
C SER A 265 -13.78 -24.13 -7.98
N LYS A 266 -13.62 -23.47 -9.14
CA LYS A 266 -13.67 -24.16 -10.44
C LYS A 266 -12.44 -25.06 -10.63
N PRO A 267 -12.56 -26.17 -11.37
CA PRO A 267 -11.42 -27.01 -11.68
C PRO A 267 -10.42 -26.23 -12.55
N VAL A 268 -9.22 -26.06 -12.04
CA VAL A 268 -8.07 -25.46 -12.71
C VAL A 268 -6.84 -26.28 -12.37
N PRO A 269 -5.77 -26.27 -13.19
CA PRO A 269 -4.51 -26.95 -12.86
C PRO A 269 -4.00 -26.52 -11.48
N HIS A 270 -3.56 -27.49 -10.68
CA HIS A 270 -3.03 -27.22 -9.32
C HIS A 270 -1.93 -28.23 -8.94
N LEU A 271 -1.28 -28.03 -7.81
CA LEU A 271 -0.13 -28.83 -7.38
C LEU A 271 -0.44 -30.32 -7.15
N ASN A 272 -1.70 -30.70 -6.96
CA ASN A 272 -2.08 -32.12 -6.88
C ASN A 272 -2.06 -32.83 -8.24
N ASP A 273 -2.02 -32.09 -9.36
CA ASP A 273 -2.02 -32.67 -10.71
C ASP A 273 -0.61 -33.10 -11.15
N ILE A 274 0.42 -32.76 -10.37
CA ILE A 274 1.81 -33.14 -10.59
C ILE A 274 2.32 -34.05 -9.48
N ALA A 275 3.26 -34.95 -9.82
CA ALA A 275 3.87 -35.86 -8.88
C ALA A 275 5.37 -35.96 -9.14
N PHE A 276 6.15 -36.25 -8.09
CA PHE A 276 7.54 -36.60 -8.26
C PHE A 276 7.68 -37.97 -8.92
N VAL A 277 8.56 -38.08 -9.91
CA VAL A 277 8.92 -39.33 -10.54
C VAL A 277 10.18 -39.86 -9.89
N LYS A 278 10.13 -41.07 -9.34
CA LYS A 278 11.30 -41.69 -8.74
C LYS A 278 12.25 -42.15 -9.84
N ASP A 279 13.49 -41.69 -9.80
CA ASP A 279 14.55 -42.27 -10.62
C ASP A 279 14.89 -43.69 -10.09
N VAL A 280 14.83 -44.68 -10.95
CA VAL A 280 15.11 -46.10 -10.61
C VAL A 280 16.58 -46.30 -10.23
N SER A 281 17.47 -45.41 -10.64
CA SER A 281 18.92 -45.47 -10.33
C SER A 281 19.26 -44.94 -8.93
N THR A 282 18.36 -44.20 -8.26
CA THR A 282 18.61 -43.70 -6.94
C THR A 282 18.28 -44.72 -5.85
N VAL A 283 19.29 -45.14 -5.11
CA VAL A 283 19.16 -45.96 -3.91
C VAL A 283 18.42 -45.18 -2.82
N ALA A 284 17.63 -45.85 -2.00
CA ALA A 284 16.95 -45.23 -0.86
C ALA A 284 17.94 -44.44 -0.01
N THR A 285 17.70 -43.15 0.16
CA THR A 285 18.50 -42.25 1.00
C THR A 285 18.57 -42.77 2.43
N ASN A 286 19.77 -42.85 2.97
CA ASN A 286 20.00 -43.18 4.37
C ASN A 286 19.36 -42.05 5.23
N PRO A 287 18.59 -42.36 6.31
CA PRO A 287 18.05 -41.33 7.21
C PRO A 287 19.09 -40.35 7.76
N GLU A 288 20.36 -40.75 7.81
CA GLU A 288 21.46 -39.86 8.21
C GLU A 288 21.79 -38.80 7.16
N GLU A 289 21.66 -39.10 5.86
CA GLU A 289 21.85 -38.16 4.77
C GLU A 289 20.80 -37.06 4.75
N LEU A 290 19.60 -37.34 5.31
CA LEU A 290 18.54 -36.34 5.41
C LEU A 290 18.88 -35.20 6.40
N LYS A 291 19.79 -35.45 7.36
CA LYS A 291 20.25 -34.44 8.33
C LYS A 291 21.17 -33.39 7.69
N ASP A 292 21.80 -33.74 6.58
CA ASP A 292 22.75 -32.88 5.85
C ASP A 292 22.08 -32.00 4.80
N ILE A 293 20.76 -32.12 4.60
CA ILE A 293 20.02 -31.27 3.66
C ILE A 293 19.96 -29.83 4.23
N ASN A 294 20.60 -28.91 3.52
CA ASN A 294 20.51 -27.50 3.86
C ASN A 294 19.19 -26.92 3.36
N LEU A 295 18.32 -26.51 4.30
CA LEU A 295 17.04 -25.85 4.00
C LEU A 295 17.16 -24.33 4.06
N LYS A 296 18.28 -23.78 4.49
CA LYS A 296 18.45 -22.32 4.64
C LYS A 296 18.46 -21.65 3.28
N THR A 297 17.73 -20.55 3.20
CA THR A 297 17.71 -19.68 2.03
C THR A 297 17.68 -18.21 2.46
N THR A 298 17.88 -17.32 1.52
CA THR A 298 17.74 -15.88 1.69
C THR A 298 16.77 -15.34 0.65
N VAL A 299 16.10 -14.22 0.94
CA VAL A 299 15.22 -13.52 0.00
C VAL A 299 15.59 -12.05 -0.03
N GLY A 300 15.81 -11.49 -1.22
CA GLY A 300 16.25 -10.12 -1.45
C GLY A 300 17.75 -9.92 -1.30
N GLY A 301 18.19 -8.65 -1.35
CA GLY A 301 19.61 -8.30 -1.24
C GLY A 301 20.32 -8.01 -2.56
N ARG A 302 19.59 -7.98 -3.67
CA ARG A 302 20.09 -7.68 -5.01
C ARG A 302 20.88 -6.36 -5.09
N PHE A 303 20.48 -5.35 -4.31
CA PHE A 303 21.10 -4.02 -4.31
C PHE A 303 21.93 -3.74 -3.06
N GLY A 304 22.45 -4.78 -2.41
CA GLY A 304 23.35 -4.66 -1.26
C GLY A 304 22.65 -4.44 0.08
N ALA A 305 21.31 -4.45 0.12
CA ALA A 305 20.56 -4.50 1.37
C ALA A 305 20.76 -5.84 2.08
N LYS A 306 20.55 -5.88 3.40
CA LYS A 306 20.61 -7.13 4.16
C LYS A 306 19.43 -8.02 3.80
N PRO A 307 19.63 -9.19 3.17
CA PRO A 307 18.52 -10.07 2.78
C PRO A 307 17.78 -10.64 3.99
N ILE A 308 16.51 -11.05 3.77
CA ILE A 308 15.75 -11.84 4.71
C ILE A 308 16.40 -13.23 4.77
N SER A 309 16.76 -13.72 5.98
CA SER A 309 17.40 -15.02 6.16
C SER A 309 16.38 -16.02 6.71
N LEU A 310 16.17 -17.12 6.04
CA LEU A 310 15.18 -18.13 6.38
C LEU A 310 15.83 -19.47 6.72
N SER A 311 15.36 -20.14 7.76
CA SER A 311 15.80 -21.51 8.11
C SER A 311 15.28 -22.56 7.15
N MET A 312 14.23 -22.24 6.39
CA MET A 312 13.63 -23.07 5.35
C MET A 312 12.93 -22.16 4.32
N PRO A 313 12.74 -22.59 3.07
CA PRO A 313 12.19 -21.75 1.99
C PRO A 313 10.66 -21.53 2.12
N VAL A 314 10.23 -21.04 3.28
CA VAL A 314 8.82 -20.75 3.61
C VAL A 314 8.72 -19.43 4.33
N MET A 315 7.72 -18.63 3.99
CA MET A 315 7.35 -17.37 4.62
C MET A 315 5.87 -17.41 5.03
N ILE A 316 5.49 -16.63 6.05
CA ILE A 316 4.08 -16.41 6.39
C ILE A 316 3.54 -15.27 5.51
N ALA A 317 2.50 -15.58 4.74
CA ALA A 317 1.89 -14.66 3.80
C ALA A 317 1.30 -13.39 4.45
N PRO A 318 1.19 -12.29 3.70
CA PRO A 318 0.61 -11.04 4.18
C PRO A 318 -0.84 -11.21 4.64
N MET A 319 -1.10 -11.01 5.92
CA MET A 319 -2.42 -11.11 6.53
C MET A 319 -2.63 -9.96 7.52
N SER A 320 -3.45 -8.96 7.14
CA SER A 320 -3.57 -7.71 7.88
C SER A 320 -4.25 -7.84 9.26
N PHE A 321 -3.86 -6.96 10.19
CA PHE A 321 -4.68 -6.68 11.38
C PHE A 321 -6.01 -6.03 10.95
N GLY A 322 -7.11 -6.66 11.34
CA GLY A 322 -8.47 -6.33 10.88
C GLY A 322 -9.07 -7.39 9.94
N ALA A 323 -8.24 -8.10 9.17
CA ALA A 323 -8.60 -9.41 8.61
C ALA A 323 -8.41 -10.49 9.69
N LEU A 324 -7.25 -10.50 10.36
CA LEU A 324 -6.97 -11.32 11.53
C LEU A 324 -7.12 -10.51 12.82
N SER A 325 -7.35 -11.22 13.93
CA SER A 325 -7.34 -10.62 15.26
C SER A 325 -5.90 -10.36 15.74
N ARG A 326 -5.74 -9.41 16.69
CA ARG A 326 -4.44 -9.13 17.34
C ARG A 326 -3.77 -10.40 17.88
N LYS A 327 -4.54 -11.28 18.55
CA LYS A 327 -4.00 -12.53 19.11
C LYS A 327 -3.41 -13.45 18.03
N VAL A 328 -4.08 -13.56 16.89
CA VAL A 328 -3.59 -14.38 15.77
C VAL A 328 -2.33 -13.76 15.16
N LYS A 329 -2.29 -12.44 14.97
CA LYS A 329 -1.08 -11.75 14.48
C LYS A 329 0.13 -11.99 15.37
N ILE A 330 -0.03 -11.86 16.70
CA ILE A 330 1.03 -12.12 17.67
C ILE A 330 1.45 -13.62 17.66
N ALA A 331 0.48 -14.53 17.52
CA ALA A 331 0.77 -15.96 17.46
C ALA A 331 1.58 -16.33 16.20
N LEU A 332 1.24 -15.76 15.04
CA LEU A 332 1.98 -15.96 13.80
C LEU A 332 3.40 -15.37 13.87
N ALA A 333 3.56 -14.18 14.45
CA ALA A 333 4.87 -13.57 14.69
C ALA A 333 5.76 -14.45 15.58
N ARG A 334 5.19 -14.99 16.65
CA ARG A 334 5.90 -15.94 17.52
C ARG A 334 6.22 -17.25 16.82
N ALA A 335 5.30 -17.78 16.00
CA ALA A 335 5.54 -18.98 15.21
C ALA A 335 6.64 -18.75 14.17
N SER A 336 6.68 -17.61 13.50
CA SER A 336 7.74 -17.28 12.53
C SER A 336 9.12 -17.27 13.19
N ARG A 337 9.26 -16.64 14.36
CA ARG A 337 10.51 -16.66 15.14
C ARG A 337 10.93 -18.07 15.53
N LEU A 338 10.00 -18.89 16.05
CA LEU A 338 10.30 -20.26 16.48
C LEU A 338 10.72 -21.16 15.33
N SER A 339 10.22 -20.89 14.13
CA SER A 339 10.55 -21.66 12.92
C SER A 339 11.71 -21.06 12.12
N GLY A 340 12.22 -19.88 12.50
CA GLY A 340 13.27 -19.16 11.77
C GLY A 340 12.86 -18.74 10.37
N ILE A 341 11.59 -18.32 10.19
CA ILE A 341 11.03 -17.82 8.94
C ILE A 341 10.51 -16.38 9.13
N SER A 342 10.16 -15.70 8.05
CA SER A 342 9.60 -14.36 8.12
C SER A 342 8.07 -14.35 8.25
N GLU A 343 7.55 -13.24 8.82
CA GLU A 343 6.13 -12.88 8.79
C GLU A 343 5.96 -11.57 8.00
N ASN A 344 4.73 -11.30 7.55
CA ASN A 344 4.36 -10.07 6.85
C ASN A 344 3.23 -9.36 7.60
N THR A 345 3.31 -8.02 7.72
CA THR A 345 2.27 -7.22 8.39
C THR A 345 0.91 -7.33 7.68
N GLY A 346 0.93 -7.57 6.37
CA GLY A 346 -0.23 -7.38 5.52
C GLY A 346 -0.64 -5.90 5.43
N GLU A 347 -1.69 -5.62 4.69
CA GLU A 347 -2.22 -4.26 4.52
C GLU A 347 -2.73 -3.69 5.86
N GLY A 348 -2.27 -2.51 6.25
CA GLY A 348 -2.88 -1.78 7.37
C GLY A 348 -2.03 -1.51 8.58
N GLY A 349 -0.74 -1.63 8.47
CA GLY A 349 0.24 -1.21 9.48
C GLY A 349 0.76 -2.34 10.37
N MET A 350 1.72 -2.01 11.21
CA MET A 350 2.44 -2.91 12.11
C MET A 350 1.89 -2.79 13.54
N LEU A 351 1.75 -3.93 14.21
CA LEU A 351 1.53 -3.96 15.66
C LEU A 351 2.88 -4.00 16.36
N ASP A 352 3.06 -3.23 17.44
CA ASP A 352 4.31 -3.23 18.21
C ASP A 352 4.63 -4.61 18.77
N GLU A 353 3.61 -5.35 19.25
CA GLU A 353 3.79 -6.70 19.75
C GLU A 353 4.11 -7.70 18.63
N GLN A 354 3.57 -7.52 17.44
CA GLN A 354 3.96 -8.32 16.28
C GLN A 354 5.45 -8.12 15.98
N ARG A 355 5.92 -6.85 15.93
CA ARG A 355 7.34 -6.56 15.72
C ARG A 355 8.23 -7.16 16.83
N ALA A 356 7.79 -7.08 18.06
CA ALA A 356 8.54 -7.61 19.21
C ALA A 356 8.66 -9.14 19.22
N GLU A 357 7.66 -9.84 18.69
CA GLU A 357 7.63 -11.31 18.64
C GLU A 357 8.23 -11.90 17.35
N ALA A 358 8.18 -11.18 16.22
CA ALA A 358 8.77 -11.62 14.97
C ALA A 358 10.29 -11.40 14.97
N ASP A 359 11.04 -12.37 14.46
CA ASP A 359 12.48 -12.22 14.22
C ASP A 359 12.71 -11.40 12.95
N GLN A 360 12.02 -11.74 11.89
CA GLN A 360 12.02 -11.01 10.62
C GLN A 360 10.59 -10.68 10.20
N LEU A 361 10.34 -9.40 9.94
CA LEU A 361 9.02 -8.86 9.64
C LEU A 361 9.05 -7.98 8.39
N ILE A 362 8.25 -8.35 7.39
CA ILE A 362 8.07 -7.59 6.16
C ILE A 362 6.94 -6.58 6.37
N PHE A 363 7.17 -5.32 6.01
CA PHE A 363 6.16 -4.27 6.06
C PHE A 363 5.49 -4.09 4.71
N GLN A 364 4.18 -4.37 4.63
CA GLN A 364 3.43 -4.27 3.37
C GLN A 364 2.84 -2.88 3.13
N CYS A 365 3.06 -2.34 1.95
CA CYS A 365 2.63 -1.02 1.50
C CYS A 365 1.49 -1.12 0.47
N LEU A 366 0.25 -0.87 0.92
CA LEU A 366 -0.97 -0.89 0.11
C LEU A 366 -1.25 0.48 -0.54
N SER A 367 -1.94 0.48 -1.68
CA SER A 367 -2.37 1.68 -2.43
C SER A 367 -3.20 2.69 -1.63
N GLY A 368 -3.99 2.26 -0.65
CA GLY A 368 -4.72 3.14 0.29
C GLY A 368 -3.85 3.76 1.37
N ARG A 369 -2.60 3.36 1.45
CA ARG A 369 -1.60 3.83 2.43
C ARG A 369 -2.09 3.78 3.87
N LEU A 370 -2.91 2.77 4.18
CA LEU A 370 -3.43 2.54 5.52
C LEU A 370 -2.32 1.98 6.41
N GLY A 371 -2.08 2.64 7.53
CA GLY A 371 -1.04 2.22 8.47
C GLY A 371 0.40 2.50 8.01
N TRP A 372 0.64 3.16 6.88
CA TRP A 372 1.99 3.56 6.50
C TRP A 372 2.56 4.51 7.56
N ASN A 373 3.69 4.15 8.08
CA ASN A 373 4.39 4.90 9.12
C ASN A 373 5.89 4.70 8.91
N VAL A 374 6.60 5.78 8.71
CA VAL A 374 8.05 5.74 8.45
C VAL A 374 8.83 5.07 9.58
N LYS A 375 8.42 5.27 10.84
CA LYS A 375 9.06 4.62 12.00
C LYS A 375 8.92 3.09 11.93
N ASP A 376 7.75 2.61 11.50
CA ASP A 376 7.51 1.18 11.31
C ASP A 376 8.27 0.62 10.11
N MET A 377 8.32 1.37 8.99
CA MET A 377 9.10 1.01 7.81
C MET A 377 10.60 0.87 8.14
N GLN A 378 11.15 1.79 8.96
CA GLN A 378 12.55 1.76 9.41
C GLN A 378 12.86 0.63 10.40
N ARG A 379 11.85 0.05 11.05
CA ARG A 379 11.96 -1.10 11.95
C ARG A 379 11.71 -2.44 11.27
N ALA A 380 11.25 -2.43 10.03
CA ALA A 380 11.00 -3.64 9.25
C ALA A 380 12.31 -4.23 8.71
N ASP A 381 12.28 -5.53 8.41
CA ASP A 381 13.42 -6.25 7.81
C ASP A 381 13.32 -6.29 6.27
N ALA A 382 12.15 -5.98 5.71
CA ALA A 382 11.90 -5.74 4.29
C ALA A 382 10.67 -4.87 4.09
N ILE A 383 10.57 -4.22 2.93
CA ILE A 383 9.36 -3.54 2.47
C ILE A 383 8.77 -4.34 1.32
N GLU A 384 7.44 -4.45 1.29
CA GLU A 384 6.73 -5.07 0.17
C GLU A 384 5.68 -4.11 -0.41
N ILE A 385 5.81 -3.77 -1.68
CA ILE A 385 4.81 -2.97 -2.39
C ILE A 385 3.69 -3.90 -2.87
N TYR A 386 2.47 -3.68 -2.38
CA TYR A 386 1.30 -4.44 -2.79
C TYR A 386 0.66 -3.80 -4.02
N ILE A 387 0.68 -4.50 -5.15
CA ILE A 387 -0.05 -4.14 -6.36
C ILE A 387 -1.38 -4.89 -6.43
N SER A 388 -1.35 -6.21 -6.19
CA SER A 388 -2.53 -7.07 -6.22
C SER A 388 -2.27 -8.41 -5.51
N GLN A 389 -3.26 -9.28 -5.53
CA GLN A 389 -3.17 -10.66 -5.05
C GLN A 389 -4.06 -11.58 -5.88
N GLY A 390 -3.77 -12.88 -5.93
CA GLY A 390 -4.43 -13.85 -6.79
C GLY A 390 -5.94 -13.92 -6.64
N ALA A 391 -6.43 -13.79 -5.40
CA ALA A 391 -7.86 -13.84 -5.11
C ALA A 391 -8.66 -12.58 -5.53
N LYS A 392 -8.00 -11.44 -5.73
CA LYS A 392 -8.65 -10.17 -6.12
C LYS A 392 -7.72 -9.26 -6.93
N PRO A 393 -7.26 -9.70 -8.10
CA PRO A 393 -6.38 -8.89 -8.94
C PRO A 393 -7.03 -7.56 -9.30
N GLY A 394 -6.28 -6.44 -9.16
CA GLY A 394 -6.76 -5.10 -9.49
C GLY A 394 -7.84 -4.51 -8.58
N LEU A 395 -8.14 -5.16 -7.45
CA LEU A 395 -9.03 -4.61 -6.43
C LEU A 395 -8.24 -4.18 -5.19
N GLY A 396 -8.52 -2.97 -4.71
CA GLY A 396 -7.95 -2.48 -3.46
C GLY A 396 -8.55 -3.17 -2.22
N GLY A 397 -7.99 -2.86 -1.05
CA GLY A 397 -8.52 -3.31 0.24
C GLY A 397 -9.88 -2.70 0.55
N GLN A 398 -10.71 -3.46 1.26
CA GLN A 398 -12.01 -3.01 1.76
C GLN A 398 -12.22 -3.47 3.19
N LEU A 399 -12.72 -2.58 4.05
CA LEU A 399 -13.13 -2.92 5.41
C LEU A 399 -14.35 -2.11 5.80
N MET A 400 -15.38 -2.77 6.30
CA MET A 400 -16.63 -2.12 6.70
C MET A 400 -16.44 -1.32 8.00
N ALA A 401 -17.10 -0.17 8.11
CA ALA A 401 -17.09 0.74 9.26
C ALA A 401 -17.24 0.03 10.62
N LYS A 402 -18.13 -0.95 10.72
CA LYS A 402 -18.35 -1.73 11.94
C LYS A 402 -17.15 -2.56 12.42
N LYS A 403 -16.17 -2.82 11.55
CA LYS A 403 -14.91 -3.50 11.87
C LYS A 403 -13.77 -2.52 12.19
N VAL A 404 -13.97 -1.23 11.93
CA VAL A 404 -12.98 -0.18 12.23
C VAL A 404 -13.12 0.21 13.70
N THR A 405 -12.52 -0.59 14.56
CA THR A 405 -12.45 -0.33 16.02
C THR A 405 -11.50 0.85 16.30
N PRO A 406 -11.57 1.47 17.50
CA PRO A 406 -10.63 2.53 17.88
C PRO A 406 -9.15 2.11 17.75
N GLU A 407 -8.82 0.88 18.13
CA GLU A 407 -7.46 0.33 18.00
C GLU A 407 -7.01 0.23 16.53
N LEU A 408 -7.88 -0.33 15.66
CA LEU A 408 -7.60 -0.43 14.24
C LEU A 408 -7.47 0.95 13.58
N ALA A 409 -8.35 1.87 13.97
CA ALA A 409 -8.34 3.25 13.48
C ALA A 409 -7.03 3.95 13.82
N ALA A 410 -6.53 3.79 15.05
CA ALA A 410 -5.25 4.37 15.50
C ALA A 410 -4.06 3.85 14.67
N ILE A 411 -3.95 2.53 14.46
CA ILE A 411 -2.88 1.92 13.68
C ILE A 411 -2.94 2.35 12.21
N ARG A 412 -4.16 2.37 11.63
CA ARG A 412 -4.36 2.77 10.23
C ARG A 412 -4.29 4.28 10.01
N GLY A 413 -4.31 5.07 11.09
CA GLY A 413 -4.29 6.54 11.07
C GLY A 413 -5.55 7.15 10.47
N ILE A 414 -6.74 6.61 10.77
CA ILE A 414 -8.02 6.99 10.18
C ILE A 414 -9.07 7.26 11.26
N PRO A 415 -10.16 7.98 10.98
CA PRO A 415 -11.30 8.09 11.89
C PRO A 415 -11.97 6.74 12.18
N VAL A 416 -12.51 6.61 13.40
CA VAL A 416 -13.27 5.43 13.81
C VAL A 416 -14.62 5.37 13.08
N GLY A 417 -15.04 4.17 12.69
CA GLY A 417 -16.40 3.92 12.20
C GLY A 417 -16.68 4.39 10.77
N ILE A 418 -15.64 4.63 9.98
CA ILE A 418 -15.77 4.90 8.54
C ILE A 418 -15.51 3.63 7.71
N ASP A 419 -16.18 3.51 6.57
CA ASP A 419 -15.88 2.47 5.60
C ASP A 419 -14.53 2.75 4.93
N LEU A 420 -13.67 1.72 4.86
CA LEU A 420 -12.37 1.80 4.18
C LEU A 420 -12.46 1.18 2.80
N ARG A 421 -11.95 1.92 1.83
CA ARG A 421 -11.80 1.47 0.46
C ARG A 421 -10.49 2.03 -0.10
N SER A 422 -9.58 1.14 -0.45
CA SER A 422 -8.33 1.55 -1.11
C SER A 422 -8.53 1.75 -2.61
N PRO A 423 -7.80 2.69 -3.23
CA PRO A 423 -7.73 2.76 -4.69
C PRO A 423 -7.20 1.45 -5.27
N SER A 424 -7.56 1.15 -6.51
CA SER A 424 -7.10 -0.06 -7.23
C SER A 424 -5.62 -0.01 -7.60
N ARG A 425 -4.99 1.17 -7.60
CA ARG A 425 -3.56 1.38 -7.84
C ARG A 425 -2.99 2.41 -6.87
N HIS A 426 -1.69 2.43 -6.71
CA HIS A 426 -1.03 3.47 -5.93
C HIS A 426 -1.30 4.86 -6.55
N PRO A 427 -1.54 5.90 -5.73
CA PRO A 427 -1.89 7.23 -6.21
C PRO A 427 -0.87 7.86 -7.14
N ASP A 428 0.38 7.53 -6.94
CA ASP A 428 1.58 8.04 -7.61
C ASP A 428 2.14 7.10 -8.68
N VAL A 429 1.49 5.97 -8.94
CA VAL A 429 1.90 5.00 -9.98
C VAL A 429 0.86 5.01 -11.10
N LEU A 430 1.17 5.63 -12.22
CA LEU A 430 0.35 5.65 -13.44
C LEU A 430 0.85 4.63 -14.47
N GLY A 431 2.13 4.35 -14.48
CA GLY A 431 2.81 3.38 -15.30
C GLY A 431 3.97 2.71 -14.56
N ALA A 432 4.65 1.79 -15.21
CA ALA A 432 5.79 1.06 -14.65
C ALA A 432 6.94 1.99 -14.22
N ASP A 433 7.28 2.98 -15.07
CA ASP A 433 8.38 3.90 -14.78
C ASP A 433 8.19 4.71 -13.47
N ASP A 434 6.95 4.90 -13.02
CA ASP A 434 6.68 5.56 -11.75
C ASP A 434 7.05 4.69 -10.53
N LEU A 435 7.10 3.36 -10.68
CA LEU A 435 7.55 2.44 -9.63
C LEU A 435 9.01 2.66 -9.28
N VAL A 436 9.86 2.97 -10.24
CA VAL A 436 11.29 3.26 -10.02
C VAL A 436 11.44 4.43 -9.05
N ILE A 437 10.71 5.52 -9.29
CA ILE A 437 10.76 6.72 -8.44
C ILE A 437 10.22 6.42 -7.04
N LYS A 438 9.18 5.58 -6.93
CA LYS A 438 8.64 5.13 -5.64
C LYS A 438 9.60 4.21 -4.90
N LEU A 439 10.29 3.33 -5.59
CA LEU A 439 11.35 2.49 -5.00
C LEU A 439 12.48 3.34 -4.41
N ASP A 440 12.91 4.37 -5.13
CA ASP A 440 13.93 5.29 -4.64
C ASP A 440 13.47 6.03 -3.38
N GLU A 441 12.21 6.46 -3.31
CA GLU A 441 11.63 7.04 -2.10
C GLU A 441 11.69 6.05 -0.91
N PHE A 442 11.32 4.79 -1.11
CA PHE A 442 11.36 3.79 -0.05
C PHE A 442 12.79 3.43 0.37
N ARG A 443 13.73 3.36 -0.58
CA ARG A 443 15.15 3.15 -0.29
C ARG A 443 15.70 4.28 0.57
N GLU A 444 15.41 5.54 0.21
CA GLU A 444 15.79 6.70 1.01
C GLU A 444 15.15 6.67 2.40
N ALA A 445 13.85 6.35 2.49
CA ALA A 445 13.13 6.27 3.76
C ALA A 445 13.66 5.18 4.70
N THR A 446 14.19 4.09 4.16
CA THR A 446 14.75 2.94 4.91
C THR A 446 16.28 2.93 4.93
N PHE A 447 16.93 4.01 4.46
CA PHE A 447 18.39 4.18 4.47
C PHE A 447 19.14 3.12 3.66
N HIS A 448 18.52 2.58 2.61
CA HIS A 448 19.04 1.49 1.77
C HIS A 448 19.42 0.21 2.55
N LYS A 449 18.81 -0.03 3.73
CA LYS A 449 19.21 -1.13 4.62
C LYS A 449 18.44 -2.41 4.40
N VAL A 450 17.23 -2.32 3.82
CA VAL A 450 16.31 -3.45 3.69
C VAL A 450 15.93 -3.69 2.23
N PRO A 451 15.71 -4.96 1.82
CA PRO A 451 15.25 -5.27 0.48
C PRO A 451 13.80 -4.79 0.27
N ILE A 452 13.48 -4.49 -0.98
CA ILE A 452 12.15 -4.05 -1.37
C ILE A 452 11.59 -5.02 -2.41
N GLY A 453 10.53 -5.72 -2.04
CA GLY A 453 9.80 -6.64 -2.91
C GLY A 453 8.50 -6.05 -3.46
N ILE A 454 7.94 -6.73 -4.44
CA ILE A 454 6.63 -6.44 -5.01
C ILE A 454 5.73 -7.66 -4.92
N LYS A 455 4.48 -7.44 -4.48
CA LYS A 455 3.45 -8.48 -4.46
C LYS A 455 2.45 -8.27 -5.58
N MET A 456 2.27 -9.31 -6.40
CA MET A 456 1.39 -9.30 -7.56
C MET A 456 0.44 -10.51 -7.57
N GLY A 457 -0.78 -10.33 -8.07
CA GLY A 457 -1.65 -11.44 -8.46
C GLY A 457 -1.28 -11.88 -9.87
N ALA A 458 -1.27 -13.19 -10.11
CA ALA A 458 -0.90 -13.77 -11.39
C ALA A 458 -1.84 -13.34 -12.53
N GLY A 459 -1.35 -12.52 -13.43
CA GLY A 459 -2.03 -11.99 -14.62
C GLY A 459 -1.19 -12.23 -15.87
N ARG A 460 -0.51 -11.20 -16.36
CA ARG A 460 0.49 -11.29 -17.43
C ARG A 460 1.87 -11.55 -16.83
N VAL A 461 2.03 -12.69 -16.21
CA VAL A 461 3.16 -12.98 -15.34
C VAL A 461 4.50 -12.77 -16.03
N ASN A 462 4.68 -13.31 -17.24
CA ASN A 462 5.93 -13.18 -17.99
C ASN A 462 6.33 -11.71 -18.23
N ASP A 463 5.38 -10.84 -18.62
CA ASP A 463 5.63 -9.40 -18.80
C ASP A 463 5.84 -8.69 -17.45
N ASP A 464 5.01 -8.99 -16.46
CA ASP A 464 5.02 -8.32 -15.13
C ASP A 464 6.33 -8.62 -14.38
N ILE A 465 6.88 -9.83 -14.48
CA ILE A 465 8.17 -10.22 -13.89
C ILE A 465 9.32 -9.41 -14.51
N LYS A 466 9.35 -9.26 -15.84
CA LYS A 466 10.37 -8.45 -16.53
C LYS A 466 10.32 -6.99 -16.13
N ILE A 467 9.11 -6.45 -15.95
CA ILE A 467 8.91 -5.09 -15.45
C ILE A 467 9.46 -4.97 -14.03
N ALA A 468 9.09 -5.88 -13.13
CA ALA A 468 9.57 -5.87 -11.75
C ALA A 468 11.11 -5.93 -11.67
N TYR A 469 11.73 -6.78 -12.49
CA TYR A 469 13.20 -6.85 -12.59
C TYR A 469 13.82 -5.55 -13.07
N LYS A 470 13.29 -4.97 -14.17
CA LYS A 470 13.76 -3.72 -14.76
C LYS A 470 13.60 -2.54 -13.79
N ASP A 471 12.49 -2.48 -13.06
CA ASP A 471 12.21 -1.42 -12.11
C ASP A 471 13.11 -1.49 -10.87
N GLY A 472 13.75 -2.64 -10.63
CA GLY A 472 14.76 -2.80 -9.59
C GLY A 472 14.23 -3.35 -8.27
N PHE A 473 13.22 -4.20 -8.29
CA PHE A 473 12.81 -4.95 -7.10
C PHE A 473 13.83 -6.03 -6.72
N ASP A 474 13.96 -6.29 -5.42
CA ASP A 474 14.83 -7.33 -4.89
C ASP A 474 14.21 -8.72 -5.02
N PHE A 475 12.89 -8.83 -4.84
CA PHE A 475 12.12 -10.06 -4.95
C PHE A 475 10.68 -9.81 -5.42
N VAL A 476 10.05 -10.84 -5.95
CA VAL A 476 8.63 -10.83 -6.34
C VAL A 476 7.88 -11.88 -5.54
N GLU A 477 6.80 -11.48 -4.85
CA GLU A 477 5.81 -12.39 -4.27
C GLU A 477 4.62 -12.54 -5.23
N LEU A 478 4.54 -13.68 -5.93
CA LEU A 478 3.54 -13.96 -6.97
C LEU A 478 2.42 -14.85 -6.45
N ASP A 479 1.18 -14.34 -6.49
CA ASP A 479 0.00 -15.01 -5.95
C ASP A 479 -0.92 -15.54 -7.03
N GLY A 480 -1.03 -16.86 -7.14
CA GLY A 480 -1.90 -17.52 -8.13
C GLY A 480 -3.38 -17.50 -7.76
N LEU A 481 -4.21 -17.95 -8.71
CA LEU A 481 -5.68 -17.96 -8.62
C LEU A 481 -6.22 -18.71 -7.40
N GLN A 482 -5.48 -19.68 -6.86
CA GLN A 482 -5.84 -20.42 -5.65
C GLN A 482 -5.65 -19.62 -4.35
N GLY A 483 -5.11 -18.40 -4.41
CA GLY A 483 -4.99 -17.50 -3.27
C GLY A 483 -6.34 -17.22 -2.61
N SER A 484 -6.34 -17.00 -1.29
CA SER A 484 -7.55 -16.75 -0.50
C SER A 484 -7.68 -15.29 -0.08
N THR A 485 -8.91 -14.82 0.10
CA THR A 485 -9.21 -13.51 0.69
C THR A 485 -10.64 -13.43 1.20
N GLY A 486 -10.85 -12.76 2.33
CA GLY A 486 -12.19 -12.45 2.85
C GLY A 486 -12.88 -11.25 2.18
N ALA A 487 -12.28 -10.63 1.16
CA ALA A 487 -12.73 -9.35 0.60
C ALA A 487 -12.96 -9.35 -0.93
N ALA A 488 -13.07 -10.53 -1.57
CA ALA A 488 -13.35 -10.62 -3.00
C ALA A 488 -14.72 -11.22 -3.29
N SER A 489 -15.32 -10.75 -4.39
CA SER A 489 -16.54 -11.36 -4.93
C SER A 489 -16.23 -12.70 -5.62
N THR A 490 -17.23 -13.58 -5.66
CA THR A 490 -17.15 -14.86 -6.37
C THR A 490 -16.76 -14.68 -7.84
N GLU A 491 -17.26 -13.62 -8.48
CA GLU A 491 -16.99 -13.31 -9.90
C GLU A 491 -15.49 -13.08 -10.13
N VAL A 492 -14.83 -12.36 -9.27
CA VAL A 492 -13.38 -12.11 -9.39
C VAL A 492 -12.59 -13.37 -9.04
N LEU A 493 -12.91 -14.02 -7.91
CA LEU A 493 -12.25 -15.25 -7.48
C LEU A 493 -12.26 -16.37 -8.52
N GLU A 494 -13.34 -16.49 -9.27
CA GLU A 494 -13.52 -17.58 -10.23
C GLU A 494 -13.04 -17.25 -11.65
N ASN A 495 -12.82 -15.95 -11.98
CA ASN A 495 -12.69 -15.56 -13.38
C ASN A 495 -11.51 -14.62 -13.69
N VAL A 496 -10.72 -14.23 -12.70
CA VAL A 496 -9.60 -13.31 -12.91
C VAL A 496 -8.31 -13.91 -12.33
N GLY A 497 -7.27 -13.92 -13.13
CA GLY A 497 -5.96 -14.49 -12.78
C GLY A 497 -5.74 -15.89 -13.39
N ILE A 498 -4.52 -16.40 -13.27
CA ILE A 498 -4.11 -17.74 -13.73
C ILE A 498 -3.73 -18.63 -12.55
N PRO A 499 -3.84 -19.98 -12.70
CA PRO A 499 -3.48 -20.93 -11.65
C PRO A 499 -2.02 -20.80 -11.20
N THR A 500 -1.75 -21.06 -9.93
CA THR A 500 -0.40 -21.01 -9.34
C THR A 500 0.60 -21.88 -10.13
N LEU A 501 0.18 -23.06 -10.58
CA LEU A 501 1.02 -23.96 -11.38
C LEU A 501 1.41 -23.36 -12.74
N SER A 502 0.49 -22.65 -13.40
CA SER A 502 0.81 -21.92 -14.63
C SER A 502 1.63 -20.66 -14.37
N ALA A 503 1.36 -20.00 -13.25
CA ALA A 503 2.03 -18.76 -12.88
C ALA A 503 3.53 -18.94 -12.62
N VAL A 504 3.93 -20.02 -11.95
CA VAL A 504 5.35 -20.29 -11.72
C VAL A 504 6.08 -20.53 -13.03
N GLN A 505 5.48 -21.28 -13.97
CA GLN A 505 6.10 -21.52 -15.27
C GLN A 505 6.29 -20.23 -16.06
N GLU A 506 5.24 -19.39 -16.17
CA GLU A 506 5.35 -18.10 -16.86
C GLU A 506 6.37 -17.16 -16.18
N ALA A 507 6.51 -17.23 -14.85
CA ALA A 507 7.50 -16.42 -14.12
C ALA A 507 8.93 -16.86 -14.47
N ILE A 508 9.20 -18.16 -14.45
CA ILE A 508 10.52 -18.71 -14.82
C ILE A 508 10.84 -18.41 -16.28
N ASP A 509 9.90 -18.66 -17.20
CA ASP A 509 10.08 -18.31 -18.61
C ASP A 509 10.43 -16.80 -18.78
N GLY A 510 9.77 -15.92 -18.01
CA GLY A 510 10.04 -14.49 -18.02
C GLY A 510 11.42 -14.11 -17.50
N LEU A 511 11.89 -14.75 -16.41
CA LEU A 511 13.24 -14.55 -15.86
C LEU A 511 14.32 -15.10 -16.81
N ASP A 512 14.11 -16.26 -17.40
CA ASP A 512 15.03 -16.89 -18.34
C ASP A 512 15.19 -16.04 -19.62
N GLU A 513 14.11 -15.46 -20.14
CA GLU A 513 14.14 -14.60 -21.33
C GLU A 513 15.00 -13.34 -21.17
N ILE A 514 15.27 -12.91 -19.95
CA ILE A 514 16.09 -11.72 -19.63
C ILE A 514 17.34 -12.06 -18.82
N ASP A 515 17.68 -13.35 -18.66
CA ASP A 515 18.84 -13.86 -17.93
C ASP A 515 18.92 -13.33 -16.48
N ALA A 516 17.78 -13.34 -15.77
CA ALA A 516 17.58 -12.75 -14.44
C ALA A 516 17.28 -13.76 -13.32
N GLY A 517 17.29 -15.05 -13.62
CA GLY A 517 16.91 -16.10 -12.68
C GLY A 517 17.75 -16.14 -11.40
N ASP A 518 19.02 -15.78 -11.47
CA ASP A 518 19.92 -15.75 -10.30
C ASP A 518 19.93 -14.38 -9.58
N ASP A 519 19.27 -13.36 -10.14
CA ASP A 519 19.38 -11.98 -9.67
C ASP A 519 18.17 -11.53 -8.82
N MET A 520 16.97 -12.05 -9.10
CA MET A 520 15.74 -11.63 -8.45
C MET A 520 14.96 -12.84 -7.92
N ASP A 521 14.79 -12.91 -6.61
CA ASP A 521 14.13 -14.04 -5.96
C ASP A 521 12.62 -14.10 -6.29
N LEU A 522 12.13 -15.29 -6.62
CA LEU A 522 10.73 -15.60 -6.87
C LEU A 522 10.09 -16.31 -5.68
N VAL A 523 9.17 -15.63 -5.00
CA VAL A 523 8.37 -16.19 -3.90
C VAL A 523 6.99 -16.54 -4.43
N MET A 524 6.62 -17.82 -4.40
CA MET A 524 5.33 -18.30 -4.90
C MET A 524 4.31 -18.46 -3.78
N MET A 525 3.07 -18.06 -4.05
CA MET A 525 1.94 -18.28 -3.15
C MET A 525 0.64 -18.59 -3.90
N GLY A 526 -0.39 -19.00 -3.15
CA GLY A 526 -1.70 -19.38 -3.68
C GLY A 526 -1.91 -20.89 -3.70
N GLY A 527 -2.63 -21.42 -2.70
CA GLY A 527 -3.01 -22.83 -2.62
C GLY A 527 -1.93 -23.79 -2.13
N ILE A 528 -0.85 -23.32 -1.57
CA ILE A 528 0.22 -24.15 -0.97
C ILE A 528 -0.25 -24.67 0.38
N LYS A 529 -0.31 -25.97 0.57
CA LYS A 529 -0.95 -26.64 1.71
C LYS A 529 0.04 -27.23 2.70
N ASP A 530 1.13 -27.77 2.22
CA ASP A 530 2.07 -28.59 3.00
C ASP A 530 3.49 -28.56 2.39
N GLY A 531 4.43 -29.24 3.04
CA GLY A 531 5.81 -29.32 2.59
C GLY A 531 6.00 -29.98 1.24
N VAL A 532 5.06 -30.85 0.80
CA VAL A 532 5.12 -31.47 -0.53
C VAL A 532 4.87 -30.42 -1.61
N ASP A 533 3.90 -29.53 -1.39
CA ASP A 533 3.64 -28.41 -2.31
C ASP A 533 4.82 -27.43 -2.34
N VAL A 534 5.47 -27.18 -1.19
CA VAL A 534 6.69 -26.35 -1.12
C VAL A 534 7.77 -26.96 -2.02
N VAL A 535 8.10 -28.25 -1.85
CA VAL A 535 9.14 -28.91 -2.65
C VAL A 535 8.79 -28.94 -4.14
N LYS A 536 7.50 -29.07 -4.49
CA LYS A 536 7.04 -28.95 -5.88
C LYS A 536 7.32 -27.57 -6.47
N MET A 537 7.05 -26.48 -5.71
CA MET A 537 7.33 -25.12 -6.17
C MET A 537 8.83 -24.88 -6.37
N LEU A 538 9.66 -25.34 -5.42
CA LEU A 538 11.11 -25.25 -5.55
C LEU A 538 11.62 -26.04 -6.76
N ALA A 539 11.09 -27.23 -6.99
CA ALA A 539 11.44 -28.05 -8.18
C ALA A 539 11.01 -27.41 -9.51
N LEU A 540 10.02 -26.52 -9.47
CA LEU A 540 9.57 -25.73 -10.63
C LEU A 540 10.35 -24.43 -10.82
N GLY A 541 11.30 -24.10 -9.92
CA GLY A 541 12.18 -22.95 -10.05
C GLY A 541 11.89 -21.77 -9.10
N ALA A 542 10.93 -21.88 -8.17
CA ALA A 542 10.75 -20.86 -7.15
C ALA A 542 11.86 -20.93 -6.08
N ASP A 543 12.28 -19.78 -5.53
CA ASP A 543 13.29 -19.70 -4.47
C ASP A 543 12.68 -19.91 -3.08
N CYS A 544 11.42 -19.50 -2.93
CA CYS A 544 10.70 -19.56 -1.66
C CYS A 544 9.19 -19.67 -1.91
N THR A 545 8.47 -20.06 -0.85
CA THR A 545 7.01 -20.08 -0.86
C THR A 545 6.43 -19.24 0.28
N SER A 546 5.23 -18.71 0.08
CA SER A 546 4.51 -17.94 1.09
C SER A 546 3.15 -18.58 1.38
N VAL A 547 2.90 -18.90 2.66
CA VAL A 547 1.72 -19.67 3.10
C VAL A 547 0.77 -18.80 3.92
N GLY A 548 -0.51 -18.78 3.54
CA GLY A 548 -1.56 -18.03 4.23
C GLY A 548 -2.52 -18.95 4.97
N THR A 549 -3.51 -19.51 4.27
CA THR A 549 -4.58 -20.32 4.86
C THR A 549 -4.04 -21.52 5.67
N SER A 550 -2.97 -22.15 5.21
CA SER A 550 -2.34 -23.28 5.92
C SER A 550 -1.57 -22.88 7.18
N ALA A 551 -1.27 -21.59 7.39
CA ALA A 551 -0.64 -21.08 8.61
C ALA A 551 -1.66 -20.69 9.70
N ILE A 552 -2.97 -20.62 9.37
CA ILE A 552 -4.06 -20.25 10.30
C ILE A 552 -4.78 -21.49 10.82
#